data_fe23d972dbc8dd308dd3c1c72b555e48
#
_entry.id   fe23d972dbc8dd308dd3c1c72b555e48
#
_cell.length_a   1.000
_cell.length_b   1.000
_cell.length_c   1.000
_cell.angle_alpha   90.00
_cell.angle_beta   90.00
_cell.angle_gamma   90.00
#
_symmetry.space_group_name_H-M   'P 1'
#
loop_
_entity.id
_entity.type
_entity.pdbx_description
1 polymer ?
#
loop_
_entity_poly.entity_id
_entity_poly.type
_entity_poly.pdbx_seq_one_letter_code
_entity_poly.pdbx_strand_id
1 'polypeptide(L)'
;RRAIVTGGCSGLGAACVTRLRADGIEVLTLDVSPEADIRVDITDTVAVQQAVSAAGPIDILVNSAGIVGPNKPLWEVDVDDWKRTFDVNVVGLFAVTKAVIPGMIERGWGRIVSMASMAGKDGNPNLSAYSASKAAVIGLTKSLGKELAKTGVIANAIAPAVIETPMNATTSPEVLAHITSLIPMGRVGRAEEVAALVSWLCSDEVSFSTGAVYDISGGRATY
;
A
#
# COMPACT_ATOMS: atom_id res chain seq x y z
N ARG A 1 3.88 -20.38 -1.59
CA ARG A 1 2.97 -19.28 -1.93
C ARG A 1 3.65 -18.26 -2.82
N ARG A 2 2.87 -17.59 -3.65
CA ARG A 2 3.35 -16.55 -4.57
C ARG A 2 2.68 -15.22 -4.25
N ALA A 3 3.49 -14.16 -4.20
CA ALA A 3 3.06 -12.80 -3.94
C ALA A 3 3.32 -11.87 -5.13
N ILE A 4 2.44 -10.88 -5.31
CA ILE A 4 2.73 -9.67 -6.07
C ILE A 4 2.90 -8.50 -5.08
N VAL A 5 3.97 -7.72 -5.26
CA VAL A 5 4.17 -6.45 -4.55
C VAL A 5 4.20 -5.33 -5.59
N THR A 6 3.20 -4.45 -5.57
CA THR A 6 3.20 -3.26 -6.44
C THR A 6 4.13 -2.19 -5.86
N GLY A 7 4.85 -1.45 -6.71
CA GLY A 7 5.89 -0.53 -6.25
C GLY A 7 7.06 -1.26 -5.58
N GLY A 8 7.32 -2.51 -6.00
CA GLY A 8 8.24 -3.43 -5.34
C GLY A 8 9.72 -3.11 -5.53
N CYS A 9 10.07 -2.18 -6.42
CA CYS A 9 11.46 -1.85 -6.70
C CYS A 9 12.06 -0.78 -5.79
N SER A 10 11.26 -0.12 -4.94
CA SER A 10 11.74 0.96 -4.07
C SER A 10 10.98 1.04 -2.75
N GLY A 11 11.55 1.79 -1.79
CA GLY A 11 10.91 2.20 -0.54
C GLY A 11 10.27 1.04 0.25
N LEU A 12 9.02 1.24 0.67
CA LEU A 12 8.27 0.25 1.46
C LEU A 12 8.01 -1.04 0.69
N GLY A 13 7.75 -0.94 -0.63
CA GLY A 13 7.55 -2.11 -1.48
C GLY A 13 8.78 -3.00 -1.50
N ALA A 14 9.98 -2.44 -1.72
CA ALA A 14 11.24 -3.20 -1.72
C ALA A 14 11.54 -3.85 -0.36
N ALA A 15 11.26 -3.15 0.74
CA ALA A 15 11.40 -3.74 2.07
C ALA A 15 10.44 -4.92 2.28
N CYS A 16 9.19 -4.81 1.81
CA CYS A 16 8.22 -5.92 1.84
C CYS A 16 8.69 -7.09 0.98
N VAL A 17 9.22 -6.84 -0.23
CA VAL A 17 9.79 -7.87 -1.10
C VAL A 17 10.90 -8.63 -0.39
N THR A 18 11.86 -7.89 0.18
CA THR A 18 12.99 -8.49 0.92
C THR A 18 12.50 -9.36 2.07
N ARG A 19 11.55 -8.87 2.86
CA ARG A 19 11.02 -9.60 4.00
C ARG A 19 10.24 -10.84 3.59
N LEU A 20 9.32 -10.73 2.64
CA LEU A 20 8.51 -11.86 2.19
C LEU A 20 9.37 -12.96 1.53
N ARG A 21 10.41 -12.58 0.79
CA ARG A 21 11.39 -13.55 0.26
C ARG A 21 12.15 -14.27 1.37
N ALA A 22 12.54 -13.57 2.43
CA ALA A 22 13.18 -14.17 3.61
C ALA A 22 12.24 -15.13 4.36
N ASP A 23 10.94 -14.90 4.30
CA ASP A 23 9.91 -15.78 4.86
C ASP A 23 9.57 -16.98 3.94
N GLY A 24 10.32 -17.17 2.83
CA GLY A 24 10.16 -18.30 1.90
C GLY A 24 9.04 -18.13 0.87
N ILE A 25 8.54 -16.92 0.67
CA ILE A 25 7.50 -16.62 -0.31
C ILE A 25 8.15 -16.26 -1.65
N GLU A 26 7.66 -16.83 -2.74
CA GLU A 26 8.02 -16.40 -4.09
C GLU A 26 7.39 -15.03 -4.37
N VAL A 27 8.19 -14.00 -4.62
CA VAL A 27 7.70 -12.63 -4.78
C VAL A 27 8.03 -12.11 -6.17
N LEU A 28 6.98 -11.67 -6.87
CA LEU A 28 7.07 -10.91 -8.12
C LEU A 28 6.86 -9.42 -7.82
N THR A 29 7.83 -8.61 -8.21
CA THR A 29 7.70 -7.15 -8.19
C THR A 29 6.90 -6.68 -9.40
N LEU A 30 5.90 -5.80 -9.18
CA LEU A 30 5.13 -5.15 -10.22
C LEU A 30 5.38 -3.64 -10.12
N ASP A 31 6.08 -3.07 -11.10
CA ASP A 31 6.56 -1.69 -11.05
C ASP A 31 6.72 -1.11 -12.45
N VAL A 32 6.85 0.20 -12.56
CA VAL A 32 7.25 0.89 -13.80
C VAL A 32 8.76 0.81 -14.04
N SER A 33 9.53 0.49 -13.02
CA SER A 33 10.98 0.32 -13.08
C SER A 33 11.37 -0.76 -14.10
N PRO A 34 12.47 -0.57 -14.86
CA PRO A 34 13.01 -1.61 -15.73
C PRO A 34 13.52 -2.85 -14.97
N GLU A 35 13.74 -2.74 -13.66
CA GLU A 35 14.21 -3.82 -12.78
C GLU A 35 13.08 -4.71 -12.24
N ALA A 36 11.81 -4.35 -12.54
CA ALA A 36 10.66 -5.12 -12.07
C ALA A 36 10.55 -6.48 -12.78
N ASP A 37 10.15 -7.51 -12.04
CA ASP A 37 9.81 -8.82 -12.61
C ASP A 37 8.62 -8.69 -13.59
N ILE A 38 7.67 -7.79 -13.28
CA ILE A 38 6.53 -7.43 -14.11
C ILE A 38 6.55 -5.91 -14.30
N ARG A 39 7.03 -5.46 -15.46
CA ARG A 39 7.05 -4.04 -15.77
C ARG A 39 5.71 -3.58 -16.32
N VAL A 40 4.94 -2.83 -15.52
CA VAL A 40 3.64 -2.29 -15.92
C VAL A 40 3.32 -1.02 -15.13
N ASP A 41 2.68 -0.06 -15.77
CA ASP A 41 2.04 1.07 -15.10
C ASP A 41 0.66 0.62 -14.60
N ILE A 42 0.44 0.70 -13.28
CA ILE A 42 -0.83 0.25 -12.68
C ILE A 42 -2.04 1.08 -13.10
N THR A 43 -1.83 2.25 -13.72
CA THR A 43 -2.90 3.07 -14.28
C THR A 43 -3.44 2.52 -15.60
N ASP A 44 -2.67 1.68 -16.32
CA ASP A 44 -3.14 0.92 -17.47
C ASP A 44 -3.83 -0.37 -16.99
N THR A 45 -5.12 -0.27 -16.76
CA THR A 45 -5.93 -1.37 -16.20
C THR A 45 -6.01 -2.61 -17.11
N VAL A 46 -5.85 -2.43 -18.41
CA VAL A 46 -5.82 -3.54 -19.38
C VAL A 46 -4.49 -4.27 -19.29
N ALA A 47 -3.38 -3.55 -19.31
CA ALA A 47 -2.05 -4.12 -19.14
C ALA A 47 -1.92 -4.83 -17.78
N VAL A 48 -2.46 -4.26 -16.71
CA VAL A 48 -2.50 -4.91 -15.39
C VAL A 48 -3.23 -6.25 -15.43
N GLN A 49 -4.41 -6.31 -16.04
CA GLN A 49 -5.16 -7.57 -16.13
C GLN A 49 -4.38 -8.64 -16.90
N GLN A 50 -3.74 -8.28 -18.01
CA GLN A 50 -2.92 -9.20 -18.80
C GLN A 50 -1.69 -9.67 -18.01
N ALA A 51 -0.99 -8.75 -17.33
CA ALA A 51 0.21 -9.03 -16.57
C ALA A 51 -0.08 -9.97 -15.38
N VAL A 52 -1.14 -9.72 -14.63
CA VAL A 52 -1.56 -10.58 -13.51
C VAL A 52 -1.98 -11.96 -14.01
N SER A 53 -2.72 -12.02 -15.12
CA SER A 53 -3.09 -13.32 -15.73
C SER A 53 -1.87 -14.14 -16.17
N ALA A 54 -0.88 -13.48 -16.76
CA ALA A 54 0.37 -14.13 -17.18
C ALA A 54 1.25 -14.58 -15.99
N ALA A 55 1.16 -13.91 -14.84
CA ALA A 55 1.90 -14.26 -13.64
C ALA A 55 1.45 -15.59 -13.00
N GLY A 56 0.28 -16.10 -13.39
CA GLY A 56 -0.29 -17.33 -12.83
C GLY A 56 -0.93 -17.12 -11.44
N PRO A 57 -1.10 -18.18 -10.66
CA PRO A 57 -1.78 -18.11 -9.37
C PRO A 57 -1.06 -17.18 -8.38
N ILE A 58 -1.79 -16.19 -7.82
CA ILE A 58 -1.29 -15.25 -6.82
C ILE A 58 -2.06 -15.45 -5.52
N ASP A 59 -1.33 -15.70 -4.44
CA ASP A 59 -1.89 -15.94 -3.11
C ASP A 59 -1.85 -14.69 -2.24
N ILE A 60 -0.86 -13.82 -2.45
CA ILE A 60 -0.62 -12.62 -1.65
C ILE A 60 -0.51 -11.40 -2.57
N LEU A 61 -1.21 -10.32 -2.21
CA LEU A 61 -1.07 -9.02 -2.85
C LEU A 61 -0.67 -7.97 -1.81
N VAL A 62 0.45 -7.29 -2.05
CA VAL A 62 0.82 -6.09 -1.30
C VAL A 62 0.73 -4.88 -2.24
N ASN A 63 -0.27 -4.04 -2.01
CA ASN A 63 -0.46 -2.80 -2.74
C ASN A 63 0.40 -1.70 -2.10
N SER A 64 1.61 -1.49 -2.62
CA SER A 64 2.55 -0.48 -2.12
C SER A 64 2.85 0.64 -3.12
N ALA A 65 2.52 0.48 -4.40
CA ALA A 65 2.66 1.55 -5.38
C ALA A 65 1.83 2.77 -5.00
N GLY A 66 2.41 3.94 -5.14
CA GLY A 66 1.72 5.20 -4.86
C GLY A 66 2.62 6.42 -5.01
N ILE A 67 2.01 7.57 -5.17
CA ILE A 67 2.66 8.88 -5.28
C ILE A 67 2.06 9.84 -4.26
N VAL A 68 2.86 10.81 -3.80
CA VAL A 68 2.38 11.88 -2.90
C VAL A 68 1.50 12.88 -3.65
N GLY A 69 1.78 13.10 -4.94
CA GLY A 69 1.10 14.12 -5.71
C GLY A 69 1.54 15.54 -5.33
N PRO A 70 0.71 16.57 -5.62
CA PRO A 70 1.06 17.96 -5.38
C PRO A 70 1.14 18.27 -3.88
N ASN A 71 2.14 19.09 -3.50
CA ASN A 71 2.32 19.62 -2.15
C ASN A 71 2.08 21.14 -2.18
N LYS A 72 0.80 21.52 -2.16
CA LYS A 72 0.34 22.92 -2.18
C LYS A 72 -1.09 23.02 -1.65
N PRO A 73 -1.55 24.23 -1.23
CA PRO A 73 -2.93 24.41 -0.77
C PRO A 73 -3.95 23.92 -1.80
N LEU A 74 -5.09 23.40 -1.33
CA LEU A 74 -6.11 22.82 -2.21
C LEU A 74 -6.54 23.71 -3.37
N TRP A 75 -6.70 25.00 -3.12
CA TRP A 75 -7.15 25.98 -4.15
C TRP A 75 -6.09 26.30 -5.22
N GLU A 76 -4.87 25.78 -5.06
CA GLU A 76 -3.77 25.86 -6.03
C GLU A 76 -3.49 24.54 -6.74
N VAL A 77 -4.20 23.47 -6.36
CA VAL A 77 -4.01 22.14 -6.96
C VAL A 77 -4.68 22.06 -8.33
N ASP A 78 -3.92 21.71 -9.35
CA ASP A 78 -4.46 21.45 -10.68
C ASP A 78 -5.29 20.17 -10.70
N VAL A 79 -6.39 20.19 -11.45
CA VAL A 79 -7.29 19.04 -11.56
C VAL A 79 -6.59 17.81 -12.12
N ASP A 80 -5.64 17.99 -13.04
CA ASP A 80 -4.91 16.87 -13.63
C ASP A 80 -3.92 16.23 -12.65
N ASP A 81 -3.24 17.05 -11.80
CA ASP A 81 -2.42 16.53 -10.70
C ASP A 81 -3.26 15.78 -9.67
N TRP A 82 -4.46 16.31 -9.36
CA TRP A 82 -5.42 15.62 -8.49
C TRP A 82 -5.81 14.26 -9.07
N LYS A 83 -6.25 14.22 -10.33
CA LYS A 83 -6.65 12.99 -11.03
C LYS A 83 -5.52 11.98 -11.06
N ARG A 84 -4.30 12.41 -11.46
CA ARG A 84 -3.13 11.54 -11.51
C ARG A 84 -2.85 10.88 -10.16
N THR A 85 -3.02 11.62 -9.05
CA THR A 85 -2.83 11.05 -7.71
C THR A 85 -3.86 9.96 -7.44
N PHE A 86 -5.11 10.16 -7.83
CA PHE A 86 -6.16 9.14 -7.70
C PHE A 86 -5.98 7.97 -8.66
N ASP A 87 -5.57 8.23 -9.89
CA ASP A 87 -5.33 7.18 -10.89
C ASP A 87 -4.27 6.19 -10.39
N VAL A 88 -3.18 6.69 -9.82
CA VAL A 88 -2.15 5.81 -9.25
C VAL A 88 -2.61 5.18 -7.93
N ASN A 89 -2.99 6.01 -6.94
CA ASN A 89 -3.17 5.54 -5.56
C ASN A 89 -4.47 4.76 -5.33
N VAL A 90 -5.48 4.95 -6.19
CA VAL A 90 -6.82 4.36 -6.01
C VAL A 90 -7.17 3.47 -7.19
N VAL A 91 -7.20 4.00 -8.43
CA VAL A 91 -7.63 3.23 -9.61
C VAL A 91 -6.63 2.11 -9.92
N GLY A 92 -5.34 2.38 -9.87
CA GLY A 92 -4.30 1.37 -10.06
C GLY A 92 -4.33 0.29 -9.00
N LEU A 93 -4.45 0.67 -7.72
CA LEU A 93 -4.63 -0.28 -6.62
C LEU A 93 -5.87 -1.15 -6.84
N PHE A 94 -7.00 -0.54 -7.19
CA PHE A 94 -8.23 -1.25 -7.52
C PHE A 94 -8.02 -2.25 -8.67
N ALA A 95 -7.34 -1.85 -9.74
CA ALA A 95 -7.13 -2.70 -10.92
C ALA A 95 -6.36 -3.98 -10.59
N VAL A 96 -5.24 -3.86 -9.85
CA VAL A 96 -4.44 -5.03 -9.43
C VAL A 96 -5.24 -5.90 -8.46
N THR A 97 -5.92 -5.29 -7.50
CA THR A 97 -6.74 -6.01 -6.51
C THR A 97 -7.86 -6.80 -7.18
N LYS A 98 -8.59 -6.17 -8.10
CA LYS A 98 -9.64 -6.82 -8.89
C LYS A 98 -9.11 -8.01 -9.69
N ALA A 99 -7.91 -7.91 -10.25
CA ALA A 99 -7.33 -8.94 -11.09
C ALA A 99 -6.95 -10.21 -10.30
N VAL A 100 -6.54 -10.11 -9.04
CA VAL A 100 -6.09 -11.27 -8.24
C VAL A 100 -7.23 -11.96 -7.47
N ILE A 101 -8.28 -11.23 -7.07
CA ILE A 101 -9.34 -11.74 -6.18
C ILE A 101 -10.02 -13.00 -6.72
N PRO A 102 -10.45 -13.10 -8.01
CA PRO A 102 -11.16 -14.29 -8.48
C PRO A 102 -10.38 -15.59 -8.24
N GLY A 103 -9.09 -15.60 -8.57
CA GLY A 103 -8.24 -16.77 -8.33
C GLY A 103 -8.00 -17.07 -6.85
N MET A 104 -7.93 -16.06 -5.99
CA MET A 104 -7.85 -16.25 -4.54
C MET A 104 -9.13 -16.90 -3.99
N ILE A 105 -10.31 -16.44 -4.43
CA ILE A 105 -11.61 -17.01 -4.03
C ILE A 105 -11.71 -18.47 -4.48
N GLU A 106 -11.36 -18.78 -5.73
CA GLU A 106 -11.39 -20.14 -6.27
C GLU A 106 -10.54 -21.11 -5.46
N ARG A 107 -9.36 -20.65 -5.00
CA ARG A 107 -8.47 -21.47 -4.15
C ARG A 107 -8.84 -21.45 -2.66
N GLY A 108 -9.82 -20.65 -2.24
CA GLY A 108 -10.26 -20.55 -0.84
C GLY A 108 -9.21 -19.94 0.09
N TRP A 109 -8.22 -19.23 -0.44
CA TRP A 109 -7.17 -18.58 0.35
C TRP A 109 -6.58 -17.36 -0.37
N GLY A 110 -6.38 -16.29 0.38
CA GLY A 110 -5.70 -15.10 -0.11
C GLY A 110 -5.41 -14.09 1.00
N ARG A 111 -4.37 -13.29 0.80
CA ARG A 111 -4.02 -12.16 1.68
C ARG A 111 -3.77 -10.91 0.86
N ILE A 112 -4.49 -9.85 1.19
CA ILE A 112 -4.37 -8.54 0.53
C ILE A 112 -4.02 -7.52 1.60
N VAL A 113 -2.87 -6.84 1.44
CA VAL A 113 -2.42 -5.78 2.33
C VAL A 113 -2.21 -4.51 1.51
N SER A 114 -2.92 -3.43 1.88
CA SER A 114 -2.86 -2.16 1.15
C SER A 114 -2.20 -1.07 2.00
N MET A 115 -1.25 -0.34 1.39
CA MET A 115 -0.60 0.81 2.02
C MET A 115 -1.54 2.02 2.00
N ALA A 116 -2.24 2.23 3.12
CA ALA A 116 -2.90 3.49 3.42
C ALA A 116 -1.86 4.53 3.92
N SER A 117 -2.23 5.38 4.83
CA SER A 117 -1.35 6.36 5.47
C SER A 117 -2.07 6.99 6.66
N MET A 118 -1.31 7.52 7.61
CA MET A 118 -1.84 8.46 8.61
C MET A 118 -2.51 9.67 7.95
N ALA A 119 -2.00 10.13 6.81
CA ALA A 119 -2.64 11.20 6.05
C ALA A 119 -4.08 10.87 5.62
N GLY A 120 -4.40 9.60 5.40
CA GLY A 120 -5.78 9.16 5.10
C GLY A 120 -6.71 9.13 6.30
N LYS A 121 -6.18 9.16 7.53
CA LYS A 121 -6.94 9.23 8.78
C LYS A 121 -7.10 10.68 9.25
N ASP A 122 -5.99 11.43 9.33
CA ASP A 122 -5.94 12.76 9.94
C ASP A 122 -6.12 13.89 8.93
N GLY A 123 -5.76 13.65 7.65
CA GLY A 123 -5.53 14.71 6.66
C GLY A 123 -4.22 15.45 6.93
N ASN A 124 -3.51 15.81 5.87
CA ASN A 124 -2.32 16.67 5.99
C ASN A 124 -2.52 17.95 5.19
N PRO A 125 -2.22 19.13 5.76
CA PRO A 125 -2.19 20.38 5.00
C PRO A 125 -1.30 20.25 3.77
N ASN A 126 -1.68 20.89 2.67
CA ASN A 126 -1.01 20.88 1.37
C ASN A 126 -0.96 19.52 0.65
N LEU A 127 -1.46 18.45 1.24
CA LEU A 127 -1.48 17.09 0.68
C LEU A 127 -2.91 16.57 0.51
N SER A 128 -3.84 17.43 0.11
CA SER A 128 -5.28 17.09 0.04
C SER A 128 -5.56 15.92 -0.91
N ALA A 129 -4.94 15.86 -2.10
CA ALA A 129 -5.10 14.76 -3.05
C ALA A 129 -4.57 13.44 -2.46
N TYR A 130 -3.40 13.48 -1.85
CA TYR A 130 -2.82 12.31 -1.18
C TYR A 130 -3.68 11.81 -0.04
N SER A 131 -4.07 12.72 0.87
CA SER A 131 -4.92 12.38 2.03
C SER A 131 -6.24 11.76 1.61
N ALA A 132 -6.92 12.36 0.64
CA ALA A 132 -8.17 11.84 0.10
C ALA A 132 -7.98 10.48 -0.57
N SER A 133 -6.90 10.28 -1.36
CA SER A 133 -6.61 8.99 -1.98
C SER A 133 -6.33 7.89 -0.96
N LYS A 134 -5.62 8.20 0.12
CA LYS A 134 -5.33 7.23 1.20
C LYS A 134 -6.55 6.95 2.09
N ALA A 135 -7.46 7.92 2.25
CA ALA A 135 -8.77 7.69 2.86
C ALA A 135 -9.64 6.74 1.99
N ALA A 136 -9.58 6.88 0.65
CA ALA A 136 -10.26 5.97 -0.26
C ALA A 136 -9.73 4.52 -0.13
N VAL A 137 -8.42 4.32 0.03
CA VAL A 137 -7.82 2.99 0.29
C VAL A 137 -8.38 2.39 1.58
N ILE A 138 -8.54 3.18 2.64
CA ILE A 138 -9.14 2.75 3.91
C ILE A 138 -10.59 2.30 3.69
N GLY A 139 -11.40 3.10 3.00
CA GLY A 139 -12.78 2.76 2.67
C GLY A 139 -12.91 1.48 1.84
N LEU A 140 -12.10 1.36 0.79
CA LEU A 140 -12.04 0.17 -0.06
C LEU A 140 -11.68 -1.09 0.75
N THR A 141 -10.67 -1.01 1.61
CA THR A 141 -10.25 -2.13 2.46
C THR A 141 -11.38 -2.62 3.35
N LYS A 142 -12.15 -1.70 3.96
CA LYS A 142 -13.30 -2.05 4.80
C LYS A 142 -14.41 -2.75 4.02
N SER A 143 -14.66 -2.34 2.77
CA SER A 143 -15.62 -2.99 1.88
C SER A 143 -15.15 -4.39 1.50
N LEU A 144 -13.91 -4.53 1.04
CA LEU A 144 -13.32 -5.82 0.66
C LEU A 144 -13.33 -6.82 1.83
N GLY A 145 -12.99 -6.37 3.04
CA GLY A 145 -13.02 -7.24 4.22
C GLY A 145 -14.39 -7.85 4.49
N LYS A 146 -15.47 -7.11 4.21
CA LYS A 146 -16.85 -7.59 4.36
C LYS A 146 -17.26 -8.50 3.19
N GLU A 147 -16.93 -8.10 1.96
CA GLU A 147 -17.26 -8.85 0.74
C GLU A 147 -16.59 -10.22 0.72
N LEU A 148 -15.34 -10.29 1.19
CA LEU A 148 -14.50 -11.49 1.15
C LEU A 148 -14.58 -12.37 2.42
N ALA A 149 -15.34 -11.96 3.43
CA ALA A 149 -15.34 -12.58 4.76
C ALA A 149 -15.64 -14.09 4.79
N LYS A 150 -16.33 -14.62 3.77
CA LYS A 150 -16.72 -16.05 3.69
C LYS A 150 -15.93 -16.82 2.61
N THR A 151 -14.90 -16.23 2.02
CA THR A 151 -14.18 -16.81 0.88
C THR A 151 -12.81 -17.38 1.22
N GLY A 152 -12.34 -17.22 2.47
CA GLY A 152 -10.97 -17.52 2.87
C GLY A 152 -9.95 -16.44 2.50
N VAL A 153 -10.38 -15.37 1.81
CA VAL A 153 -9.53 -14.22 1.47
C VAL A 153 -9.65 -13.14 2.55
N ILE A 154 -8.53 -12.66 3.03
CA ILE A 154 -8.45 -11.61 4.06
C ILE A 154 -7.82 -10.35 3.43
N ALA A 155 -8.48 -9.21 3.63
CA ALA A 155 -8.02 -7.92 3.14
C ALA A 155 -7.88 -6.92 4.30
N ASN A 156 -6.67 -6.39 4.50
CA ASN A 156 -6.37 -5.39 5.51
C ASN A 156 -5.56 -4.23 4.92
N ALA A 157 -5.50 -3.12 5.63
CA ALA A 157 -4.61 -2.01 5.31
C ALA A 157 -3.67 -1.71 6.48
N ILE A 158 -2.57 -1.06 6.18
CA ILE A 158 -1.71 -0.44 7.17
C ILE A 158 -1.65 1.07 6.96
N ALA A 159 -1.54 1.82 8.04
CA ALA A 159 -1.46 3.28 8.04
C ALA A 159 -0.14 3.75 8.67
N PRO A 160 0.95 3.81 7.87
CA PRO A 160 2.21 4.30 8.37
C PRO A 160 2.18 5.80 8.66
N ALA A 161 2.92 6.23 9.69
CA ALA A 161 3.37 7.62 9.83
C ALA A 161 4.55 7.86 8.86
N VAL A 162 5.42 8.80 9.15
CA VAL A 162 6.61 9.03 8.33
C VAL A 162 7.60 7.89 8.54
N ILE A 163 7.95 7.24 7.44
CA ILE A 163 8.92 6.14 7.38
C ILE A 163 10.14 6.61 6.57
N GLU A 164 11.32 6.26 7.02
CA GLU A 164 12.57 6.53 6.30
C GLU A 164 12.57 5.76 4.96
N THR A 165 12.41 6.50 3.87
CA THR A 165 12.35 5.96 2.50
C THR A 165 12.87 7.01 1.51
N PRO A 166 13.24 6.62 0.27
CA PRO A 166 13.61 7.57 -0.77
C PRO A 166 12.54 8.65 -1.04
N MET A 167 11.26 8.35 -0.82
CA MET A 167 10.16 9.31 -0.97
C MET A 167 10.31 10.52 -0.04
N ASN A 168 10.92 10.35 1.13
CA ASN A 168 11.12 11.39 2.14
C ASN A 168 12.56 11.95 2.18
N ALA A 169 13.44 11.47 1.30
CA ALA A 169 14.86 11.86 1.31
C ALA A 169 15.10 13.35 1.02
N THR A 170 14.16 14.03 0.36
CA THR A 170 14.22 15.46 0.04
C THR A 170 13.48 16.35 1.04
N THR A 171 12.94 15.77 2.12
CA THR A 171 12.25 16.54 3.18
C THR A 171 13.27 17.39 3.94
N SER A 172 13.00 18.70 4.09
CA SER A 172 13.91 19.56 4.85
C SER A 172 14.05 19.15 6.30
N PRO A 173 15.20 19.42 6.95
CA PRO A 173 15.42 19.07 8.37
C PRO A 173 14.34 19.66 9.30
N GLU A 174 13.88 20.90 9.02
CA GLU A 174 12.87 21.58 9.82
C GLU A 174 11.52 20.87 9.72
N VAL A 175 11.11 20.51 8.50
CA VAL A 175 9.86 19.75 8.25
C VAL A 175 9.96 18.37 8.87
N LEU A 176 11.10 17.68 8.73
CA LEU A 176 11.33 16.38 9.35
C LEU A 176 11.27 16.45 10.88
N ALA A 177 11.88 17.45 11.50
CA ALA A 177 11.83 17.68 12.94
C ALA A 177 10.38 17.94 13.40
N HIS A 178 9.63 18.78 12.67
CA HIS A 178 8.23 19.04 12.98
C HIS A 178 7.40 17.75 12.92
N ILE A 179 7.51 16.97 11.83
CA ILE A 179 6.76 15.74 11.67
C ILE A 179 7.14 14.71 12.76
N THR A 180 8.42 14.62 13.08
CA THR A 180 8.92 13.73 14.14
C THR A 180 8.38 14.13 15.52
N SER A 181 8.21 15.43 15.80
CA SER A 181 7.62 15.90 17.06
C SER A 181 6.16 15.48 17.26
N LEU A 182 5.45 15.15 16.17
CA LEU A 182 4.09 14.61 16.22
C LEU A 182 4.02 13.11 16.50
N ILE A 183 5.18 12.42 16.52
CA ILE A 183 5.26 10.98 16.75
C ILE A 183 5.70 10.76 18.21
N PRO A 184 4.87 10.21 19.10
CA PRO A 184 5.22 10.01 20.52
C PRO A 184 6.51 9.22 20.76
N MET A 185 6.86 8.25 19.87
CA MET A 185 8.15 7.55 19.94
C MET A 185 9.37 8.43 19.63
N GLY A 186 9.19 9.69 19.21
CA GLY A 186 10.26 10.67 18.97
C GLY A 186 11.19 10.35 17.79
N ARG A 187 10.79 9.47 16.90
CA ARG A 187 11.56 9.11 15.69
C ARG A 187 10.67 8.76 14.52
N VAL A 188 11.19 8.81 13.31
CA VAL A 188 10.57 8.21 12.14
C VAL A 188 10.63 6.67 12.21
N GLY A 189 9.69 5.99 11.55
CA GLY A 189 9.73 4.53 11.41
C GLY A 189 10.74 4.09 10.37
N ARG A 190 11.12 2.81 10.42
CA ARG A 190 11.97 2.18 9.40
C ARG A 190 11.14 1.31 8.48
N ALA A 191 11.58 1.15 7.22
CA ALA A 191 10.87 0.35 6.24
C ALA A 191 10.75 -1.13 6.66
N GLU A 192 11.74 -1.67 7.38
CA GLU A 192 11.74 -3.03 7.90
C GLU A 192 10.67 -3.24 8.99
N GLU A 193 10.34 -2.21 9.77
CA GLU A 193 9.28 -2.28 10.78
C GLU A 193 7.91 -2.40 10.09
N VAL A 194 7.72 -1.69 8.99
CA VAL A 194 6.52 -1.82 8.15
C VAL A 194 6.45 -3.20 7.49
N ALA A 195 7.57 -3.66 6.92
CA ALA A 195 7.64 -4.97 6.26
C ALA A 195 7.36 -6.13 7.23
N ALA A 196 7.76 -6.00 8.51
CA ALA A 196 7.45 -7.00 9.53
C ALA A 196 5.94 -7.13 9.79
N LEU A 197 5.22 -6.01 9.89
CA LEU A 197 3.77 -6.01 10.04
C LEU A 197 3.08 -6.57 8.79
N VAL A 198 3.54 -6.18 7.58
CA VAL A 198 3.02 -6.72 6.32
C VAL A 198 3.21 -8.23 6.25
N SER A 199 4.38 -8.74 6.61
CA SER A 199 4.67 -10.18 6.64
C SER A 199 3.70 -10.94 7.53
N TRP A 200 3.46 -10.46 8.75
CA TRP A 200 2.47 -11.05 9.65
C TRP A 200 1.05 -11.02 9.05
N LEU A 201 0.63 -9.88 8.47
CA LEU A 201 -0.68 -9.75 7.81
C LEU A 201 -0.86 -10.67 6.59
N CYS A 202 0.24 -11.11 5.98
CA CYS A 202 0.27 -12.05 4.86
C CYS A 202 0.33 -13.53 5.30
N SER A 203 0.43 -13.81 6.61
CA SER A 203 0.60 -15.16 7.14
C SER A 203 -0.73 -15.89 7.43
N ASP A 204 -0.64 -17.15 7.82
CA ASP A 204 -1.79 -17.94 8.30
C ASP A 204 -2.23 -17.55 9.71
N GLU A 205 -1.40 -16.86 10.48
CA GLU A 205 -1.72 -16.41 11.84
C GLU A 205 -2.87 -15.37 11.84
N VAL A 206 -3.05 -14.64 10.73
CA VAL A 206 -4.15 -13.69 10.57
C VAL A 206 -5.36 -14.42 10.00
N SER A 207 -6.26 -14.88 10.88
CA SER A 207 -7.43 -15.68 10.50
C SER A 207 -8.77 -15.02 10.88
N PHE A 208 -8.79 -14.05 11.80
CA PHE A 208 -10.02 -13.41 12.30
C PHE A 208 -9.97 -11.87 12.20
N SER A 209 -9.05 -11.33 11.43
CA SER A 209 -8.93 -9.89 11.22
C SER A 209 -8.98 -9.56 9.72
N THR A 210 -10.09 -8.98 9.29
CA THR A 210 -10.29 -8.51 7.91
C THR A 210 -11.00 -7.16 7.89
N GLY A 211 -10.71 -6.32 6.91
CA GLY A 211 -11.23 -4.96 6.83
C GLY A 211 -10.61 -3.99 7.86
N ALA A 212 -9.59 -4.42 8.57
CA ALA A 212 -8.90 -3.61 9.57
C ALA A 212 -7.88 -2.66 8.95
N VAL A 213 -7.61 -1.57 9.66
CA VAL A 213 -6.53 -0.63 9.34
C VAL A 213 -5.57 -0.61 10.52
N TYR A 214 -4.40 -1.17 10.31
CA TYR A 214 -3.38 -1.28 11.35
C TYR A 214 -2.47 -0.06 11.33
N ASP A 215 -2.39 0.63 12.46
CA ASP A 215 -1.46 1.73 12.60
C ASP A 215 -0.02 1.24 12.81
N ILE A 216 0.89 1.87 12.09
CA ILE A 216 2.33 1.77 12.34
C ILE A 216 2.90 3.19 12.38
N SER A 217 2.55 3.90 13.43
CA SER A 217 2.67 5.35 13.53
C SER A 217 3.51 5.85 14.71
N GLY A 218 4.10 4.94 15.49
CA GLY A 218 4.86 5.31 16.68
C GLY A 218 4.01 6.03 17.75
N GLY A 219 2.70 5.71 17.78
CA GLY A 219 1.73 6.28 18.72
C GLY A 219 1.03 7.55 18.23
N ARG A 220 1.28 8.01 16.98
CA ARG A 220 0.63 9.20 16.42
C ARG A 220 -0.87 9.01 16.25
N ALA A 221 -1.30 7.83 15.80
CA ALA A 221 -2.71 7.49 15.68
C ALA A 221 -3.21 6.71 16.89
N THR A 222 -4.47 6.92 17.24
CA THR A 222 -5.14 6.30 18.40
C THR A 222 -6.49 5.66 18.05
N TYR A 223 -6.91 5.67 16.78
CA TYR A 223 -8.18 5.09 16.31
C TYR A 223 -8.06 4.41 14.96
#